data_9ae4ef163181f33bfa0526a3e9669cc0
#
_entry.id   9ae4ef163181f33bfa0526a3e9669cc0
#
_cell.length_a   1.000
_cell.length_b   1.000
_cell.length_c   1.000
_cell.angle_alpha   90.00
_cell.angle_beta   90.00
_cell.angle_gamma   90.00
#
_symmetry.space_group_name_H-M   'P 1'
#
loop_
_entity.id
_entity.type
_entity.pdbx_description
1 polymer ?
#
loop_
_entity_poly.entity_id
_entity_poly.type
_entity_poly.pdbx_seq_one_letter_code
_entity_poly.pdbx_strand_id
1 'polypeptide(L)'
;MKLTQHAQVRMQQRGIRPDEVECLVRYGRTEYDHHGSRVLYFDRKALRGLMDRFGGRTADRLGHLYAVVAGDGAVLTVGHRTRRIRRH
;
A
#
# COMPACT_ATOMS: atom_id res chain seq x y z
N MET A 1 -5.79 2.93 -12.35
CA MET A 1 -4.80 2.10 -11.65
C MET A 1 -4.75 0.73 -12.28
N LYS A 2 -3.56 0.29 -12.66
CA LYS A 2 -3.39 -1.00 -13.34
C LYS A 2 -3.10 -2.08 -12.30
N LEU A 3 -4.01 -3.05 -12.17
CA LEU A 3 -3.86 -4.17 -11.24
C LEU A 3 -3.55 -5.44 -12.03
N THR A 4 -2.47 -6.13 -11.68
CA THR A 4 -2.19 -7.44 -12.28
C THR A 4 -3.19 -8.46 -11.76
N GLN A 5 -3.31 -9.59 -12.45
CA GLN A 5 -4.17 -10.67 -12.01
C GLN A 5 -3.76 -11.17 -10.62
N HIS A 6 -2.46 -11.28 -10.37
CA HIS A 6 -1.95 -11.69 -9.07
C HIS A 6 -2.39 -10.71 -7.97
N ALA A 7 -2.30 -9.39 -8.25
CA ALA A 7 -2.75 -8.37 -7.30
C ALA A 7 -4.25 -8.51 -7.00
N GLN A 8 -5.06 -8.73 -8.03
CA GLN A 8 -6.51 -8.91 -7.87
C GLN A 8 -6.83 -10.13 -7.02
N VAL A 9 -6.13 -11.25 -7.24
CA VAL A 9 -6.31 -12.47 -6.44
C VAL A 9 -5.94 -12.20 -4.98
N ARG A 10 -4.82 -11.53 -4.73
CA ARG A 10 -4.39 -11.18 -3.38
C ARG A 10 -5.37 -10.26 -2.68
N MET A 11 -5.90 -9.28 -3.40
CA MET A 11 -6.91 -8.38 -2.86
C MET A 11 -8.14 -9.16 -2.39
N GLN A 12 -8.61 -10.07 -3.22
CA GLN A 12 -9.76 -10.91 -2.90
C GLN A 12 -9.51 -11.79 -1.69
N GLN A 13 -8.34 -12.45 -1.65
CA GLN A 13 -7.97 -13.35 -0.56
C GLN A 13 -7.84 -12.61 0.78
N ARG A 14 -7.47 -11.35 0.75
CA ARG A 14 -7.17 -10.57 1.96
C ARG A 14 -8.21 -9.51 2.28
N GLY A 15 -9.30 -9.48 1.52
CA GLY A 15 -10.36 -8.51 1.74
C GLY A 15 -9.95 -7.06 1.51
N ILE A 16 -9.00 -6.83 0.61
CA ILE A 16 -8.52 -5.48 0.28
C ILE A 16 -9.30 -4.99 -0.94
N ARG A 17 -9.89 -3.79 -0.83
CA ARG A 17 -10.69 -3.21 -1.89
C ARG A 17 -9.84 -2.30 -2.79
N PRO A 18 -10.24 -2.13 -4.07
CA PRO A 18 -9.51 -1.25 -5.00
C PRO A 18 -9.35 0.18 -4.50
N ASP A 19 -10.36 0.74 -3.85
CA ASP A 19 -10.28 2.10 -3.31
C ASP A 19 -9.26 2.21 -2.17
N GLU A 20 -9.05 1.13 -1.43
CA GLU A 20 -8.03 1.09 -0.39
C GLU A 20 -6.61 1.09 -1.00
N VAL A 21 -6.41 0.34 -2.07
CA VAL A 21 -5.13 0.35 -2.80
C VAL A 21 -4.89 1.72 -3.42
N GLU A 22 -5.92 2.33 -3.97
CA GLU A 22 -5.80 3.67 -4.54
C GLU A 22 -5.40 4.71 -3.48
N CYS A 23 -5.97 4.60 -2.29
CA CYS A 23 -5.60 5.44 -1.16
C CYS A 23 -4.12 5.27 -0.80
N LEU A 24 -3.63 4.02 -0.81
CA LEU A 24 -2.23 3.73 -0.57
C LEU A 24 -1.32 4.34 -1.64
N VAL A 25 -1.71 4.22 -2.90
CA VAL A 25 -0.94 4.81 -4.02
C VAL A 25 -0.88 6.33 -3.89
N ARG A 26 -1.97 6.95 -3.46
CA ARG A 26 -2.08 8.41 -3.38
C ARG A 26 -1.39 9.00 -2.16
N TYR A 27 -1.50 8.35 -1.00
CA TYR A 27 -1.06 8.92 0.27
C TYR A 27 0.07 8.16 0.94
N GLY A 28 0.40 6.97 0.47
CA GLY A 28 1.47 6.17 1.05
C GLY A 28 2.86 6.66 0.70
N ARG A 29 3.82 6.18 1.45
CA ARG A 29 5.23 6.41 1.16
C ARG A 29 5.72 5.42 0.12
N THR A 30 6.59 5.86 -0.77
CA THR A 30 7.21 5.04 -1.82
C THR A 30 8.66 4.78 -1.47
N GLU A 31 9.05 3.51 -1.45
CA GLU A 31 10.45 3.10 -1.35
C GLU A 31 10.81 2.34 -2.63
N TYR A 32 11.91 2.75 -3.26
CA TYR A 32 12.38 2.10 -4.49
C TYR A 32 13.31 0.95 -4.14
N ASP A 33 13.19 -0.16 -4.86
CA ASP A 33 14.14 -1.25 -4.75
C ASP A 33 15.19 -1.17 -5.86
N HIS A 34 16.15 -2.11 -5.84
CA HIS A 34 17.26 -2.12 -6.80
C HIS A 34 16.86 -2.62 -8.19
N HIS A 35 15.63 -3.10 -8.36
CA HIS A 35 15.17 -3.72 -9.60
C HIS A 35 14.13 -2.88 -10.34
N GLY A 36 13.95 -1.63 -9.92
CA GLY A 36 13.01 -0.72 -10.56
C GLY A 36 11.58 -0.85 -10.04
N SER A 37 11.33 -1.74 -9.10
CA SER A 37 10.03 -1.81 -8.42
C SER A 37 9.98 -0.85 -7.24
N ARG A 38 8.76 -0.56 -6.79
CA ARG A 38 8.50 0.30 -5.65
C ARG A 38 7.65 -0.45 -4.65
N VAL A 39 7.92 -0.23 -3.37
CA VAL A 39 7.03 -0.68 -2.29
C VAL A 39 6.32 0.55 -1.75
N LEU A 40 5.00 0.47 -1.70
CA LEU A 40 4.14 1.51 -1.13
C LEU A 40 3.64 1.05 0.22
N TYR A 41 3.70 1.93 1.22
CA TYR A 41 3.23 1.62 2.56
C TYR A 41 2.99 2.92 3.32
N PHE A 42 2.30 2.84 4.46
CA PHE A 42 2.11 4.01 5.32
C PHE A 42 3.17 4.00 6.41
N ASP A 43 4.14 4.91 6.29
CA ASP A 43 5.08 5.16 7.39
C ASP A 43 4.39 6.05 8.44
N ARG A 44 5.11 6.42 9.48
CA ARG A 44 4.54 7.22 10.56
C ARG A 44 3.95 8.53 10.07
N LYS A 45 4.67 9.22 9.18
CA LYS A 45 4.23 10.49 8.63
C LYS A 45 3.00 10.34 7.74
N ALA A 46 3.01 9.33 6.86
CA ALA A 46 1.89 9.04 5.99
C ALA A 46 0.66 8.60 6.79
N LEU A 47 0.88 7.81 7.85
CA LEU A 47 -0.20 7.37 8.73
C LEU A 47 -0.84 8.55 9.44
N ARG A 48 -0.03 9.51 9.90
CA ARG A 48 -0.53 10.73 10.53
C ARG A 48 -1.40 11.53 9.56
N GLY A 49 -0.96 11.66 8.32
CA GLY A 49 -1.74 12.33 7.27
C GLY A 49 -3.06 11.62 7.00
N LEU A 50 -3.04 10.29 7.03
CA LEU A 50 -4.24 9.47 6.86
C LEU A 50 -5.23 9.70 8.02
N MET A 51 -4.73 9.77 9.25
CA MET A 51 -5.53 10.08 10.43
C MET A 51 -6.18 11.46 10.32
N ASP A 52 -5.42 12.45 9.89
CA ASP A 52 -5.90 13.83 9.75
C ASP A 52 -6.98 13.96 8.67
N ARG A 53 -6.87 13.18 7.59
CA ARG A 53 -7.84 13.23 6.47
C ARG A 53 -9.09 12.40 6.72
N PHE A 54 -8.92 11.20 7.25
CA PHE A 54 -9.98 10.19 7.25
C PHE A 54 -10.34 9.70 8.65
N GLY A 55 -9.60 10.13 9.66
CA GLY A 55 -9.83 9.72 11.04
C GLY A 55 -9.08 8.47 11.44
N GLY A 56 -9.03 8.23 12.77
CA GLY A 56 -8.21 7.15 13.33
C GLY A 56 -8.69 5.76 12.95
N ARG A 57 -9.99 5.54 12.80
CA ARG A 57 -10.54 4.23 12.44
C ARG A 57 -10.08 3.81 11.04
N THR A 58 -10.13 4.72 10.07
CA THR A 58 -9.64 4.48 8.72
C THR A 58 -8.14 4.25 8.72
N ALA A 59 -7.40 5.06 9.48
CA ALA A 59 -5.94 4.91 9.60
C ALA A 59 -5.57 3.55 10.19
N ASP A 60 -6.29 3.08 11.20
CA ASP A 60 -6.04 1.76 11.79
C ASP A 60 -6.28 0.65 10.77
N ARG A 61 -7.35 0.78 9.99
CA ARG A 61 -7.70 -0.24 9.00
C ARG A 61 -6.73 -0.27 7.83
N LEU A 62 -6.34 0.90 7.32
CA LEU A 62 -5.52 1.00 6.11
C LEU A 62 -4.03 1.03 6.40
N GLY A 63 -3.64 1.39 7.61
CA GLY A 63 -2.23 1.66 7.95
C GLY A 63 -1.29 0.48 7.79
N HIS A 64 -1.82 -0.74 7.73
CA HIS A 64 -1.02 -1.95 7.56
C HIS A 64 -0.90 -2.40 6.11
N LEU A 65 -1.55 -1.72 5.18
CA LEU A 65 -1.49 -2.08 3.77
C LEU A 65 -0.09 -1.84 3.20
N TYR A 66 0.31 -2.70 2.28
CA TYR A 66 1.45 -2.45 1.41
C TYR A 66 1.12 -2.92 0.01
N ALA A 67 1.84 -2.38 -0.96
CA ALA A 67 1.74 -2.81 -2.35
C ALA A 67 3.12 -2.78 -2.99
N VAL A 68 3.34 -3.69 -3.92
CA VAL A 68 4.54 -3.66 -4.76
C VAL A 68 4.10 -3.24 -6.15
N VAL A 69 4.76 -2.22 -6.70
CA VAL A 69 4.41 -1.61 -7.97
C VAL A 69 5.60 -1.69 -8.90
N ALA A 70 5.36 -2.16 -10.12
CA ALA A 70 6.40 -2.25 -11.14
C ALA A 70 6.77 -0.86 -11.68
N GLY A 71 7.88 -0.79 -12.41
CA GLY A 71 8.36 0.46 -12.99
C GLY A 71 7.36 1.13 -13.94
N ASP A 72 6.49 0.35 -14.58
CA ASP A 72 5.44 0.88 -15.46
C ASP A 72 4.17 1.31 -14.74
N GLY A 73 4.16 1.20 -13.41
CA GLY A 73 3.00 1.59 -12.60
C GLY A 73 2.01 0.48 -12.31
N ALA A 74 2.23 -0.74 -12.82
CA ALA A 74 1.34 -1.86 -12.53
C ALA A 74 1.50 -2.34 -11.09
N VAL A 75 0.38 -2.49 -10.39
CA VAL A 75 0.38 -3.05 -9.03
C VAL A 75 0.54 -4.56 -9.15
N LEU A 76 1.68 -5.07 -8.67
CA LEU A 76 2.06 -6.48 -8.79
C LEU A 76 1.45 -7.33 -7.69
N THR A 77 1.41 -6.82 -6.48
CA THR A 77 0.83 -7.52 -5.34
C THR A 77 0.45 -6.52 -4.25
N VAL A 78 -0.45 -6.94 -3.37
CA VAL A 78 -0.88 -6.18 -2.21
C VAL A 78 -1.00 -7.11 -1.01
N GLY A 79 -0.92 -6.55 0.19
CA GLY A 79 -1.09 -7.33 1.41
C GLY A 79 -1.12 -6.43 2.64
N HIS A 80 -1.19 -7.08 3.79
CA HIS A 80 -1.10 -6.42 5.09
C HIS A 80 0.24 -6.74 5.72
N ARG A 81 0.90 -5.71 6.25
CA ARG A 81 2.15 -5.89 6.98
C ARG A 81 1.84 -6.42 8.38
N THR A 82 2.58 -7.43 8.78
CA THR A 82 2.54 -7.88 10.17
C THR A 82 3.68 -7.28 10.99
N ARG A 83 4.66 -6.66 10.32
CA ARG A 83 5.82 -6.04 10.95
C ARG A 83 6.10 -4.71 10.31
N ARG A 84 6.80 -3.84 11.04
CA ARG A 84 7.33 -2.62 10.47
C ARG A 84 8.28 -2.95 9.33
N ILE A 85 8.14 -2.21 8.23
CA ILE A 85 9.14 -2.25 7.18
C ILE A 85 10.37 -1.52 7.72
N ARG A 86 11.50 -2.25 7.76
CA ARG A 86 12.75 -1.67 8.22
C ARG A 86 13.33 -0.79 7.12
N ARG A 87 13.79 0.36 7.53
CA ARG A 87 14.57 1.23 6.67
C ARG A 87 16.04 1.00 6.92
N HIS A 88 16.78 1.02 5.86
CA HIS A 88 18.21 0.99 5.93
C HIS A 88 18.79 2.27 5.36
#